data_e5fb6b775f12179b1b45806494c4a1e6
#
_entry.id   e5fb6b775f12179b1b45806494c4a1e6
#
_cell.length_a   1.000
_cell.length_b   1.000
_cell.length_c   1.000
_cell.angle_alpha   90.00
_cell.angle_beta   90.00
_cell.angle_gamma   90.00
#
_symmetry.space_group_name_H-M   'P 1'
#
loop_
_entity.id
_entity.type
_entity.pdbx_description
1 polymer ?
#
loop_
_entity_poly.entity_id
_entity_poly.type
_entity_poly.pdbx_seq_one_letter_code
_entity_poly.pdbx_strand_id
1 'polypeptide(L)'
;MPNAYKALEGSADAFLYPGHVNAITGTAVCEELVKKGVSGVVTGFTAAELLTALAVTIELSQRGEPFFRNCYPRVVKPEGNPAAIKLMEKVMTPCDSEWRGLGIIPMSGMILRDEYADFDARKKFALPKITGKPNPACRCGDVLQGKCKPSDCKVFGKVCTPLHPIGACMVSNEGACSAYYQYLSLIHISEPTRP
;
A
#
# COMPACT_ATOMS: atom_id res chain seq x y z
N MET A 1 -9.99 -3.08 4.73
CA MET A 1 -9.07 -3.32 3.58
C MET A 1 -9.78 -3.31 2.23
N PRO A 2 -10.90 -4.01 1.95
CA PRO A 2 -11.52 -4.00 0.62
C PRO A 2 -11.83 -2.61 0.06
N ASN A 3 -12.27 -1.69 0.92
CA ASN A 3 -12.63 -0.33 0.52
C ASN A 3 -11.43 0.52 0.08
N ALA A 4 -10.23 0.26 0.60
CA ALA A 4 -9.02 0.96 0.15
C ALA A 4 -8.64 0.57 -1.29
N TYR A 5 -8.78 -0.71 -1.66
CA TYR A 5 -8.56 -1.15 -3.05
C TYR A 5 -9.62 -0.58 -4.00
N LYS A 6 -10.88 -0.50 -3.55
CA LYS A 6 -11.94 0.14 -4.33
C LYS A 6 -11.66 1.63 -4.59
N ALA A 7 -11.05 2.33 -3.64
CA ALA A 7 -10.66 3.74 -3.82
C ALA A 7 -9.53 3.93 -4.86
N LEU A 8 -8.84 2.84 -5.25
CA LEU A 8 -7.81 2.82 -6.29
C LEU A 8 -8.31 2.15 -7.59
N GLU A 9 -9.61 1.85 -7.69
CA GLU A 9 -10.21 1.28 -8.88
C GLU A 9 -9.96 2.20 -10.10
N GLY A 10 -9.54 1.61 -11.22
CA GLY A 10 -9.16 2.35 -12.43
C GLY A 10 -7.80 3.06 -12.37
N SER A 11 -7.07 2.97 -11.24
CA SER A 11 -5.73 3.55 -11.10
C SER A 11 -4.61 2.56 -11.44
N ALA A 12 -4.90 1.26 -11.43
CA ALA A 12 -3.96 0.19 -11.75
C ALA A 12 -4.71 -1.01 -12.35
N ASP A 13 -4.04 -1.73 -13.25
CA ASP A 13 -4.60 -2.92 -13.90
C ASP A 13 -4.58 -4.14 -12.98
N ALA A 14 -3.62 -4.20 -12.06
CA ALA A 14 -3.49 -5.24 -11.06
C ALA A 14 -2.69 -4.78 -9.84
N PHE A 15 -2.84 -5.50 -8.73
CA PHE A 15 -2.16 -5.24 -7.47
C PHE A 15 -1.24 -6.38 -7.07
N LEU A 16 -0.07 -6.06 -6.53
CA LEU A 16 0.74 -6.99 -5.75
C LEU A 16 0.34 -6.89 -4.29
N TYR A 17 -0.32 -7.93 -3.79
CA TYR A 17 -0.75 -7.98 -2.39
C TYR A 17 0.41 -8.42 -1.49
N PRO A 18 0.65 -7.71 -0.38
CA PRO A 18 1.76 -8.01 0.52
C PRO A 18 1.51 -9.30 1.30
N GLY A 19 2.39 -10.28 1.14
CA GLY A 19 2.23 -11.61 1.72
C GLY A 19 2.13 -11.63 3.25
N HIS A 20 2.79 -10.69 3.95
CA HIS A 20 2.69 -10.63 5.43
C HIS A 20 1.29 -10.23 5.91
N VAL A 21 0.56 -9.42 5.16
CA VAL A 21 -0.85 -9.10 5.46
C VAL A 21 -1.72 -10.31 5.21
N ASN A 22 -1.56 -10.95 4.04
CA ASN A 22 -2.35 -12.12 3.66
C ASN A 22 -2.01 -13.37 4.51
N ALA A 23 -0.83 -13.45 5.12
CA ALA A 23 -0.50 -14.48 6.10
C ALA A 23 -1.43 -14.43 7.34
N ILE A 24 -1.91 -13.23 7.68
CA ILE A 24 -2.89 -13.04 8.76
C ILE A 24 -4.32 -13.18 8.22
N THR A 25 -4.67 -12.44 7.16
CA THR A 25 -6.05 -12.29 6.70
C THR A 25 -6.54 -13.40 5.76
N GLY A 26 -5.62 -14.23 5.23
CA GLY A 26 -5.96 -15.22 4.21
C GLY A 26 -6.18 -14.62 2.83
N THR A 27 -6.79 -15.41 1.94
CA THR A 27 -7.03 -15.02 0.54
C THR A 27 -8.47 -14.62 0.22
N ALA A 28 -9.41 -14.87 1.11
CA ALA A 28 -10.84 -14.66 0.86
C ALA A 28 -11.17 -13.23 0.40
N VAL A 29 -10.52 -12.22 1.00
CA VAL A 29 -10.71 -10.81 0.59
C VAL A 29 -10.23 -10.57 -0.84
N CYS A 30 -9.11 -11.19 -1.25
CA CYS A 30 -8.58 -11.05 -2.61
C CYS A 30 -9.52 -11.70 -3.64
N GLU A 31 -10.11 -12.84 -3.30
CA GLU A 31 -11.10 -13.55 -4.15
C GLU A 31 -12.38 -12.74 -4.31
N GLU A 32 -12.85 -12.07 -3.24
CA GLU A 32 -13.96 -11.13 -3.30
C GLU A 32 -13.67 -9.90 -4.16
N LEU A 33 -12.43 -9.42 -4.17
CA LEU A 33 -12.01 -8.29 -5.00
C LEU A 33 -12.03 -8.65 -6.50
N VAL A 34 -11.68 -9.89 -6.86
CA VAL A 34 -11.80 -10.37 -8.26
C VAL A 34 -13.25 -10.30 -8.74
N LYS A 35 -14.23 -10.70 -7.92
CA LYS A 35 -15.65 -10.59 -8.27
C LYS A 35 -16.09 -9.14 -8.54
N LYS A 36 -15.33 -8.17 -8.03
CA LYS A 36 -15.54 -6.73 -8.24
C LYS A 36 -14.66 -6.15 -9.35
N GLY A 37 -13.98 -6.98 -10.14
CA GLY A 37 -13.14 -6.56 -11.25
C GLY A 37 -11.70 -6.17 -10.85
N VAL A 38 -11.28 -6.37 -9.60
CA VAL A 38 -9.94 -6.02 -9.14
C VAL A 38 -9.01 -7.22 -9.23
N SER A 39 -7.99 -7.13 -10.08
CA SER A 39 -6.98 -8.16 -10.25
C SER A 39 -5.82 -8.04 -9.27
N GLY A 40 -5.21 -9.17 -8.89
CA GLY A 40 -4.01 -9.12 -8.07
C GLY A 40 -3.37 -10.45 -7.75
N VAL A 41 -2.14 -10.35 -7.28
CA VAL A 41 -1.28 -11.49 -6.95
C VAL A 41 -0.68 -11.29 -5.56
N VAL A 42 -0.78 -12.29 -4.69
CA VAL A 42 -0.07 -12.30 -3.40
C VAL A 42 1.38 -12.68 -3.62
N THR A 43 2.31 -11.91 -3.08
CA THR A 43 3.76 -12.16 -3.21
C THR A 43 4.48 -12.11 -1.87
N GLY A 44 5.63 -12.81 -1.79
CA GLY A 44 6.65 -12.60 -0.75
C GLY A 44 7.53 -11.39 -1.06
N PHE A 45 8.67 -11.31 -0.38
CA PHE A 45 9.52 -10.10 -0.40
C PHE A 45 10.94 -10.36 -0.92
N THR A 46 11.27 -11.59 -1.30
CA THR A 46 12.55 -11.87 -1.95
C THR A 46 12.49 -11.49 -3.43
N ALA A 47 13.63 -11.19 -4.04
CA ALA A 47 13.71 -10.87 -5.47
C ALA A 47 13.06 -11.94 -6.35
N ALA A 48 13.29 -13.22 -6.05
CA ALA A 48 12.70 -14.33 -6.79
C ALA A 48 11.16 -14.36 -6.67
N GLU A 49 10.62 -14.14 -5.47
CA GLU A 49 9.18 -14.09 -5.23
C GLU A 49 8.52 -12.90 -5.94
N LEU A 50 9.14 -11.73 -5.90
CA LEU A 50 8.65 -10.53 -6.59
C LEU A 50 8.67 -10.71 -8.11
N LEU A 51 9.78 -11.22 -8.68
CA LEU A 51 9.88 -11.47 -10.12
C LEU A 51 8.87 -12.52 -10.59
N THR A 52 8.69 -13.59 -9.81
CA THR A 52 7.67 -14.61 -10.09
C THR A 52 6.27 -14.00 -10.09
N ALA A 53 5.93 -13.22 -9.08
CA ALA A 53 4.63 -12.57 -8.98
C ALA A 53 4.39 -11.58 -10.13
N LEU A 54 5.40 -10.81 -10.53
CA LEU A 54 5.33 -9.92 -11.69
C LEU A 54 5.09 -10.68 -12.99
N ALA A 55 5.85 -11.77 -13.24
CA ALA A 55 5.67 -12.60 -14.42
C ALA A 55 4.26 -13.19 -14.50
N VAL A 56 3.75 -13.73 -13.39
CA VAL A 56 2.38 -14.25 -13.29
C VAL A 56 1.34 -13.15 -13.50
N THR A 57 1.57 -11.95 -12.96
CA THR A 57 0.66 -10.81 -13.16
C THR A 57 0.58 -10.44 -14.63
N ILE A 58 1.71 -10.34 -15.33
CA ILE A 58 1.77 -10.00 -16.76
C ILE A 58 1.06 -11.09 -17.59
N GLU A 59 1.36 -12.36 -17.33
CA GLU A 59 0.75 -13.48 -18.03
C GLU A 59 -0.78 -13.50 -17.88
N LEU A 60 -1.27 -13.32 -16.65
CA LEU A 60 -2.72 -13.34 -16.38
C LEU A 60 -3.43 -12.09 -16.91
N SER A 61 -2.78 -10.94 -16.91
CA SER A 61 -3.34 -9.70 -17.47
C SER A 61 -3.61 -9.82 -18.97
N GLN A 62 -2.85 -10.63 -19.70
CA GLN A 62 -3.04 -10.85 -21.15
C GLN A 62 -4.36 -11.56 -21.46
N ARG A 63 -5.01 -12.21 -20.48
CA ARG A 63 -6.27 -12.92 -20.66
C ARG A 63 -7.50 -12.00 -20.70
N GLY A 64 -7.34 -10.74 -20.28
CA GLY A 64 -8.41 -9.73 -20.30
C GLY A 64 -9.51 -9.94 -19.26
N GLU A 65 -9.36 -10.88 -18.33
CA GLU A 65 -10.31 -11.17 -17.26
C GLU A 65 -9.70 -10.87 -15.89
N PRO A 66 -10.52 -10.45 -14.90
CA PRO A 66 -10.04 -10.26 -13.54
C PRO A 66 -9.48 -11.56 -12.95
N PHE A 67 -8.39 -11.48 -12.24
CA PHE A 67 -7.67 -12.65 -11.72
C PHE A 67 -7.16 -12.47 -10.30
N PHE A 68 -7.00 -13.62 -9.63
CA PHE A 68 -6.26 -13.72 -8.37
C PHE A 68 -5.31 -14.91 -8.42
N ARG A 69 -4.10 -14.74 -7.89
CA ARG A 69 -3.14 -15.82 -7.71
C ARG A 69 -2.35 -15.64 -6.40
N ASN A 70 -2.28 -16.69 -5.61
CA ASN A 70 -1.37 -16.75 -4.49
C ASN A 70 -0.01 -17.33 -4.95
N CYS A 71 1.00 -16.46 -5.10
CA CYS A 71 2.38 -16.83 -5.41
C CYS A 71 3.26 -17.03 -4.15
N TYR A 72 2.65 -17.01 -2.95
CA TYR A 72 3.34 -17.18 -1.67
C TYR A 72 2.70 -18.31 -0.79
N PRO A 73 2.39 -19.50 -1.37
CA PRO A 73 1.58 -20.53 -0.70
C PRO A 73 2.28 -21.18 0.49
N ARG A 74 3.62 -21.06 0.59
CA ARG A 74 4.38 -21.58 1.74
C ARG A 74 4.04 -20.86 3.04
N VAL A 75 3.58 -19.60 2.97
CA VAL A 75 3.24 -18.78 4.13
C VAL A 75 1.75 -18.42 4.15
N VAL A 76 1.20 -18.02 3.01
CA VAL A 76 -0.19 -17.57 2.91
C VAL A 76 -1.11 -18.75 2.65
N LYS A 77 -2.01 -18.99 3.60
CA LYS A 77 -3.06 -20.01 3.51
C LYS A 77 -4.40 -19.36 3.20
N PRO A 78 -5.37 -20.07 2.58
CA PRO A 78 -6.70 -19.51 2.30
C PRO A 78 -7.39 -18.93 3.53
N GLU A 79 -7.31 -19.65 4.67
CA GLU A 79 -7.91 -19.26 5.94
C GLU A 79 -7.11 -18.21 6.72
N GLY A 80 -5.89 -17.90 6.31
CA GLY A 80 -4.97 -17.02 7.02
C GLY A 80 -4.52 -17.59 8.37
N ASN A 81 -4.48 -16.74 9.39
CA ASN A 81 -4.18 -17.13 10.78
C ASN A 81 -5.41 -16.89 11.67
N PRO A 82 -6.23 -17.94 11.92
CA PRO A 82 -7.46 -17.77 12.69
C PRO A 82 -7.25 -17.26 14.12
N ALA A 83 -6.13 -17.61 14.76
CA ALA A 83 -5.81 -17.13 16.11
C ALA A 83 -5.54 -15.62 16.10
N ALA A 84 -4.78 -15.13 15.13
CA ALA A 84 -4.50 -13.70 14.97
C ALA A 84 -5.77 -12.92 14.61
N ILE A 85 -6.59 -13.44 13.69
CA ILE A 85 -7.88 -12.83 13.33
C ILE A 85 -8.77 -12.68 14.55
N LYS A 86 -8.96 -13.77 15.32
CA LYS A 86 -9.76 -13.75 16.55
C LYS A 86 -9.25 -12.75 17.57
N LEU A 87 -7.92 -12.63 17.71
CA LEU A 87 -7.33 -11.64 18.62
C LEU A 87 -7.56 -10.21 18.12
N MET A 88 -7.41 -9.96 16.83
CA MET A 88 -7.71 -8.65 16.22
C MET A 88 -9.17 -8.26 16.45
N GLU A 89 -10.10 -9.15 16.17
CA GLU A 89 -11.54 -8.91 16.36
C GLU A 89 -11.92 -8.71 17.83
N LYS A 90 -11.21 -9.35 18.75
CA LYS A 90 -11.39 -9.14 20.19
C LYS A 90 -10.96 -7.74 20.62
N VAL A 91 -9.83 -7.24 20.11
CA VAL A 91 -9.18 -6.02 20.61
C VAL A 91 -9.59 -4.79 19.80
N MET A 92 -9.83 -4.95 18.50
CA MET A 92 -10.03 -3.86 17.57
C MET A 92 -11.39 -3.90 16.86
N THR A 93 -11.83 -2.77 16.37
CA THR A 93 -13.02 -2.64 15.54
C THR A 93 -12.71 -1.77 14.31
N PRO A 94 -13.33 -2.07 13.14
CA PRO A 94 -13.16 -1.24 11.95
C PRO A 94 -13.71 0.17 12.16
N CYS A 95 -13.03 1.15 11.53
CA CYS A 95 -13.47 2.54 11.52
C CYS A 95 -13.17 3.21 10.18
N ASP A 96 -13.77 4.35 9.96
CA ASP A 96 -13.38 5.24 8.87
C ASP A 96 -11.99 5.78 9.13
N SER A 97 -11.17 5.86 8.08
CA SER A 97 -9.80 6.33 8.22
C SER A 97 -9.43 7.30 7.10
N GLU A 98 -8.71 8.35 7.48
CA GLU A 98 -8.17 9.31 6.54
C GLU A 98 -6.88 8.79 5.93
N TRP A 99 -6.90 8.58 4.62
CA TRP A 99 -5.74 8.15 3.84
C TRP A 99 -5.15 9.35 3.12
N ARG A 100 -3.89 9.62 3.36
CA ARG A 100 -3.21 10.78 2.80
C ARG A 100 -3.20 10.71 1.26
N GLY A 101 -3.78 11.74 0.63
CA GLY A 101 -3.93 11.81 -0.83
C GLY A 101 -5.16 11.12 -1.40
N LEU A 102 -5.91 10.35 -0.59
CA LEU A 102 -7.14 9.64 -1.00
C LEU A 102 -8.38 10.12 -0.24
N GLY A 103 -8.20 10.89 0.87
CA GLY A 103 -9.29 11.34 1.71
C GLY A 103 -9.79 10.28 2.69
N ILE A 104 -11.01 10.44 3.17
CA ILE A 104 -11.63 9.50 4.12
C ILE A 104 -12.19 8.31 3.35
N ILE A 105 -11.73 7.12 3.72
CA ILE A 105 -12.22 5.85 3.18
C ILE A 105 -13.00 5.13 4.28
N PRO A 106 -14.29 4.83 4.08
CA PRO A 106 -15.12 4.15 5.06
C PRO A 106 -14.59 2.77 5.42
N MET A 107 -14.61 2.43 6.71
CA MET A 107 -14.25 1.11 7.24
C MET A 107 -12.86 0.62 6.80
N SER A 108 -11.92 1.54 6.60
CA SER A 108 -10.57 1.24 6.09
C SER A 108 -9.49 1.28 7.16
N GLY A 109 -9.81 1.72 8.35
CA GLY A 109 -8.95 1.74 9.53
C GLY A 109 -9.41 0.79 10.62
N MET A 110 -8.61 0.70 11.67
CA MET A 110 -8.91 -0.08 12.88
C MET A 110 -8.65 0.80 14.10
N ILE A 111 -9.56 0.76 15.09
CA ILE A 111 -9.40 1.39 16.39
C ILE A 111 -9.56 0.37 17.50
N LEU A 112 -9.04 0.68 18.67
CA LEU A 112 -9.27 -0.16 19.85
C LEU A 112 -10.74 -0.11 20.24
N ARG A 113 -11.30 -1.25 20.65
CA ARG A 113 -12.61 -1.32 21.29
C ARG A 113 -12.58 -0.58 22.64
N ASP A 114 -13.74 -0.11 23.09
CA ASP A 114 -13.83 0.67 24.33
C ASP A 114 -13.32 -0.08 25.56
N GLU A 115 -13.46 -1.42 25.61
CA GLU A 115 -12.90 -2.29 26.64
C GLU A 115 -11.37 -2.17 26.79
N TYR A 116 -10.69 -1.69 25.74
CA TYR A 116 -9.24 -1.50 25.69
C TYR A 116 -8.83 -0.02 25.64
N ALA A 117 -9.74 0.90 25.96
CA ALA A 117 -9.50 2.34 25.88
C ALA A 117 -8.29 2.82 26.69
N ASP A 118 -8.00 2.17 27.82
CA ASP A 118 -6.84 2.48 28.69
C ASP A 118 -5.49 2.23 28.01
N PHE A 119 -5.49 1.41 26.95
CA PHE A 119 -4.30 1.15 26.13
C PHE A 119 -4.19 2.07 24.93
N ASP A 120 -5.19 2.93 24.66
CA ASP A 120 -5.13 3.91 23.61
C ASP A 120 -4.21 5.08 24.00
N ALA A 121 -3.03 5.11 23.41
CA ALA A 121 -2.04 6.15 23.67
C ALA A 121 -2.58 7.58 23.40
N ARG A 122 -3.47 7.74 22.43
CA ARG A 122 -4.09 9.06 22.15
C ARG A 122 -4.96 9.56 23.28
N LYS A 123 -5.77 8.65 23.87
CA LYS A 123 -6.61 8.93 25.03
C LYS A 123 -5.75 9.10 26.29
N LYS A 124 -4.85 8.15 26.52
CA LYS A 124 -4.02 8.08 27.73
C LYS A 124 -3.09 9.28 27.89
N PHE A 125 -2.50 9.76 26.79
CA PHE A 125 -1.56 10.87 26.81
C PHE A 125 -2.15 12.19 26.28
N ALA A 126 -3.46 12.23 26.06
CA ALA A 126 -4.17 13.39 25.52
C ALA A 126 -3.46 14.00 24.30
N LEU A 127 -3.01 13.14 23.36
CA LEU A 127 -2.23 13.59 22.22
C LEU A 127 -3.06 14.55 21.35
N PRO A 128 -2.53 15.75 21.02
CA PRO A 128 -3.24 16.70 20.20
C PRO A 128 -3.47 16.13 18.78
N LYS A 129 -4.65 16.37 18.22
CA LYS A 129 -4.91 16.09 16.82
C LYS A 129 -4.17 17.12 15.96
N ILE A 130 -3.03 16.72 15.41
CA ILE A 130 -2.26 17.57 14.50
C ILE A 130 -2.85 17.45 13.10
N THR A 131 -3.42 18.54 12.59
CA THR A 131 -3.91 18.60 11.21
C THR A 131 -2.78 19.13 10.33
N GLY A 132 -2.19 18.25 9.51
CA GLY A 132 -1.18 18.66 8.54
C GLY A 132 -1.82 19.51 7.44
N LYS A 133 -1.13 20.60 7.02
CA LYS A 133 -1.53 21.35 5.83
C LYS A 133 -0.86 20.71 4.60
N PRO A 134 -1.62 20.18 3.63
CA PRO A 134 -1.03 19.67 2.41
C PRO A 134 -0.37 20.81 1.63
N ASN A 135 0.83 20.57 1.10
CA ASN A 135 1.49 21.50 0.21
C ASN A 135 0.83 21.39 -1.18
N PRO A 136 0.27 22.48 -1.74
CA PRO A 136 -0.44 22.44 -3.02
C PRO A 136 0.46 22.06 -4.21
N ALA A 137 1.77 22.22 -4.09
CA ALA A 137 2.72 21.80 -5.12
C ALA A 137 3.05 20.29 -5.07
N CYS A 138 2.66 19.61 -4.00
CA CYS A 138 2.93 18.18 -3.81
C CYS A 138 1.88 17.33 -4.52
N ARG A 139 2.31 16.41 -5.38
CA ARG A 139 1.45 15.48 -6.11
C ARG A 139 1.42 14.06 -5.51
N CYS A 140 1.63 13.95 -4.20
CA CYS A 140 1.69 12.65 -3.51
C CYS A 140 0.42 11.80 -3.76
N GLY A 141 -0.77 12.39 -3.74
CA GLY A 141 -2.02 11.69 -4.03
C GLY A 141 -2.08 11.14 -5.47
N ASP A 142 -1.63 11.91 -6.44
CA ASP A 142 -1.59 11.47 -7.86
C ASP A 142 -0.58 10.35 -8.06
N VAL A 143 0.59 10.44 -7.41
CA VAL A 143 1.62 9.40 -7.46
C VAL A 143 1.09 8.09 -6.86
N LEU A 144 0.42 8.15 -5.71
CA LEU A 144 -0.18 6.96 -5.07
C LEU A 144 -1.26 6.31 -5.92
N GLN A 145 -1.97 7.10 -6.72
CA GLN A 145 -2.99 6.63 -7.64
C GLN A 145 -2.44 6.26 -9.04
N GLY A 146 -1.11 6.29 -9.23
CA GLY A 146 -0.50 5.98 -10.52
C GLY A 146 -0.76 7.01 -11.64
N LYS A 147 -1.37 8.17 -11.33
CA LYS A 147 -1.71 9.22 -12.31
C LYS A 147 -0.50 9.99 -12.82
N CYS A 148 0.61 9.95 -12.09
CA CYS A 148 1.88 10.55 -12.50
C CYS A 148 3.06 9.84 -11.82
N LYS A 149 4.25 9.99 -12.41
CA LYS A 149 5.52 9.54 -11.81
C LYS A 149 6.00 10.55 -10.75
N PRO A 150 6.83 10.14 -9.77
CA PRO A 150 7.46 11.06 -8.84
C PRO A 150 8.23 12.19 -9.52
N SER A 151 8.92 11.91 -10.63
CA SER A 151 9.65 12.90 -11.44
C SER A 151 8.78 14.02 -12.03
N ASP A 152 7.48 13.78 -12.21
CA ASP A 152 6.53 14.75 -12.75
C ASP A 152 6.09 15.78 -11.70
N CYS A 153 6.44 15.54 -10.44
CA CYS A 153 6.15 16.45 -9.34
C CYS A 153 7.18 17.59 -9.30
N LYS A 154 6.73 18.84 -9.40
CA LYS A 154 7.60 20.03 -9.49
C LYS A 154 8.56 20.18 -8.30
N VAL A 155 8.20 19.65 -7.14
CA VAL A 155 9.02 19.74 -5.91
C VAL A 155 9.93 18.53 -5.70
N PHE A 156 9.74 17.43 -6.44
CA PHE A 156 10.53 16.22 -6.32
C PHE A 156 12.01 16.44 -6.65
N GLY A 157 12.89 15.93 -5.79
CA GLY A 157 14.34 16.01 -5.95
C GLY A 157 14.94 17.41 -5.82
N LYS A 158 14.12 18.45 -5.67
CA LYS A 158 14.53 19.86 -5.49
C LYS A 158 14.38 20.25 -4.03
N VAL A 159 13.16 20.62 -3.65
CA VAL A 159 12.82 20.99 -2.25
C VAL A 159 12.22 19.81 -1.46
N CYS A 160 11.71 18.79 -2.14
CA CYS A 160 11.20 17.56 -1.54
C CYS A 160 12.24 16.44 -1.71
N THR A 161 12.96 16.15 -0.64
CA THR A 161 14.00 15.12 -0.57
C THR A 161 13.78 14.26 0.68
N PRO A 162 14.43 13.10 0.84
CA PRO A 162 14.34 12.31 2.06
C PRO A 162 14.73 13.07 3.33
N LEU A 163 15.64 14.04 3.24
CA LEU A 163 16.05 14.89 4.36
C LEU A 163 15.03 16.01 4.66
N HIS A 164 14.29 16.46 3.64
CA HIS A 164 13.29 17.53 3.75
C HIS A 164 12.00 17.09 3.04
N PRO A 165 11.25 16.11 3.60
CA PRO A 165 10.06 15.58 2.95
C PRO A 165 8.91 16.58 3.00
N ILE A 166 8.31 16.89 1.85
CA ILE A 166 7.10 17.71 1.73
C ILE A 166 5.85 16.83 1.71
N GLY A 167 5.90 15.73 0.97
CA GLY A 167 4.80 14.78 0.86
C GLY A 167 5.04 13.49 1.64
N ALA A 168 3.96 12.80 2.01
CA ALA A 168 4.03 11.55 2.77
C ALA A 168 4.88 10.47 2.10
N CYS A 169 4.83 10.40 0.75
CA CYS A 169 5.59 9.42 -0.02
C CYS A 169 7.11 9.61 0.04
N MET A 170 7.60 10.71 0.61
CA MET A 170 9.04 10.98 0.78
C MET A 170 9.51 10.78 2.23
N VAL A 171 8.58 10.65 3.20
CA VAL A 171 8.90 10.56 4.63
C VAL A 171 9.58 9.24 5.00
N SER A 172 9.13 8.14 4.42
CA SER A 172 9.68 6.80 4.71
C SER A 172 10.33 6.19 3.47
N ASN A 173 11.31 5.31 3.69
CA ASN A 173 12.00 4.57 2.62
C ASN A 173 11.05 3.65 1.81
N GLU A 174 9.90 3.30 2.37
CA GLU A 174 8.86 2.50 1.71
C GLU A 174 7.92 3.36 0.84
N GLY A 175 8.01 4.68 0.97
CA GLY A 175 7.18 5.60 0.20
C GLY A 175 7.59 5.65 -1.27
N ALA A 176 6.60 5.70 -2.19
CA ALA A 176 6.83 5.67 -3.63
C ALA A 176 7.85 6.73 -4.12
N CYS A 177 7.74 7.97 -3.62
CA CYS A 177 8.69 9.02 -3.99
C CYS A 177 10.09 8.78 -3.41
N SER A 178 10.19 8.29 -2.16
CA SER A 178 11.48 8.01 -1.53
C SER A 178 12.19 6.87 -2.24
N ALA A 179 11.51 5.77 -2.52
CA ALA A 179 12.06 4.66 -3.28
C ALA A 179 12.51 5.10 -4.69
N TYR A 180 11.69 5.87 -5.38
CA TYR A 180 12.03 6.41 -6.70
C TYR A 180 13.26 7.32 -6.65
N TYR A 181 13.37 8.16 -5.61
CA TYR A 181 14.53 9.04 -5.41
C TYR A 181 15.81 8.24 -5.18
N GLN A 182 15.76 7.20 -4.35
CA GLN A 182 16.93 6.40 -3.98
C GLN A 182 17.40 5.50 -5.13
N TYR A 183 16.50 4.84 -5.81
CA TYR A 183 16.86 3.79 -6.77
C TYR A 183 16.99 4.30 -8.20
N LEU A 184 16.22 5.30 -8.61
CA LEU A 184 16.34 5.84 -9.96
C LEU A 184 17.61 6.67 -10.15
N SER A 185 18.07 7.37 -9.10
CA SER A 185 19.35 8.08 -9.14
C SER A 185 20.53 7.13 -9.32
N LEU A 186 20.42 5.89 -8.83
CA LEU A 186 21.46 4.86 -9.00
C LEU A 186 21.47 4.25 -10.41
N ILE A 187 20.31 4.16 -11.08
CA ILE A 187 20.22 3.65 -12.46
C ILE A 187 20.90 4.61 -13.43
N HIS A 188 20.81 5.92 -13.22
CA HIS A 188 21.48 6.91 -14.07
C HIS A 188 22.99 7.01 -13.85
N ILE A 189 23.51 6.52 -12.71
CA ILE A 189 24.97 6.47 -12.44
C ILE A 189 25.62 5.27 -13.14
N SER A 190 24.85 4.25 -13.49
CA SER A 190 25.34 3.00 -14.08
C SER A 190 25.15 2.86 -15.59
N GLU A 191 24.61 3.86 -16.30
CA GLU A 191 24.67 3.87 -17.76
C GLU A 191 26.11 4.25 -18.19
N PRO A 192 26.89 3.28 -18.74
CA PRO A 192 28.15 3.65 -19.35
C PRO A 192 27.82 4.59 -20.53
N THR A 193 28.36 5.81 -20.48
CA THR A 193 28.42 6.67 -21.66
C THR A 193 29.05 5.84 -22.78
N ARG A 194 28.23 5.36 -23.71
CA ARG A 194 28.74 4.75 -24.94
C ARG A 194 29.49 5.88 -25.73
N PRO A 195 30.73 5.60 -26.14
CA PRO A 195 31.49 6.51 -26.99
C PRO A 195 30.82 6.71 -28.36
#